data_fc413e870c7863767b92515873dc4fde
#
_entry.id   fc413e870c7863767b92515873dc4fde
#
_cell.length_a   1.000
_cell.length_b   1.000
_cell.length_c   1.000
_cell.angle_alpha   90.00
_cell.angle_beta   90.00
_cell.angle_gamma   90.00
#
_symmetry.space_group_name_H-M   'P 1'
#
loop_
_entity.id
_entity.type
_entity.pdbx_description
1 polymer ?
#
loop_
_entity_poly.entity_id
_entity_poly.type
_entity_poly.pdbx_seq_one_letter_code
_entity_poly.pdbx_strand_id
1 'polypeptide(L)'
;MSNWRRLLAAWSLLLVGCSSLQHGGCAPGEQAAVSEFLYFGTDMPGGIVSSDELAKFLSATVTPRFPAGLTVWQASGQWQSSDGNTAREGSYVLSLIHPADAQAETAVQAIVAEYKTRFHQDAVLRVKAHACMSL
;
A
#
# COMPACT_ATOMS: atom_id res chain seq x y z
N MET A 1 -24.05 -42.22 53.17
CA MET A 1 -24.79 -41.80 51.97
C MET A 1 -24.80 -40.27 51.97
N SER A 2 -24.01 -39.77 51.31
CA SER A 2 -23.65 -39.24 50.01
C SER A 2 -23.45 -37.72 50.09
N ASN A 3 -22.20 -37.29 50.32
CA ASN A 3 -21.79 -35.89 50.21
C ASN A 3 -21.13 -35.57 48.81
N TRP A 4 -21.60 -36.27 47.79
CA TRP A 4 -20.96 -36.18 46.42
C TRP A 4 -21.61 -35.13 45.48
N ARG A 5 -22.57 -34.35 45.96
CA ARG A 5 -23.28 -33.37 45.08
C ARG A 5 -22.81 -31.95 45.23
N ARG A 6 -21.71 -31.66 45.94
CA ARG A 6 -21.20 -30.27 46.20
C ARG A 6 -19.87 -29.95 45.55
N LEU A 7 -19.28 -30.86 44.71
CA LEU A 7 -17.97 -30.63 44.09
C LEU A 7 -17.96 -30.35 42.58
N LEU A 8 -19.13 -30.11 41.96
CA LEU A 8 -19.21 -29.83 40.52
C LEU A 8 -19.56 -28.38 40.15
N ALA A 9 -19.45 -27.45 41.09
CA ALA A 9 -19.84 -26.04 40.87
C ALA A 9 -18.67 -25.04 40.85
N ALA A 10 -17.43 -25.49 40.66
CA ALA A 10 -16.28 -24.58 40.78
C ALA A 10 -15.33 -24.58 39.57
N TRP A 11 -15.76 -24.96 38.36
CA TRP A 11 -14.85 -24.98 37.20
C TRP A 11 -15.41 -24.36 35.92
N SER A 12 -16.14 -23.26 36.03
CA SER A 12 -16.72 -22.57 34.85
C SER A 12 -16.46 -21.07 34.85
N LEU A 13 -15.25 -20.62 35.17
CA LEU A 13 -14.96 -19.17 35.17
C LEU A 13 -13.49 -18.87 34.85
N LEU A 14 -12.96 -19.38 33.72
CA LEU A 14 -11.67 -18.91 33.20
C LEU A 14 -11.60 -19.04 31.65
N LEU A 15 -12.58 -18.51 30.94
CA LEU A 15 -12.49 -18.28 29.49
C LEU A 15 -12.96 -16.87 29.16
N VAL A 16 -12.40 -15.87 29.83
CA VAL A 16 -12.53 -14.48 29.44
C VAL A 16 -11.13 -13.94 29.23
N GLY A 17 -10.77 -13.68 28.00
CA GLY A 17 -9.58 -12.88 27.78
C GLY A 17 -8.65 -13.32 26.67
N CYS A 18 -9.15 -13.42 25.44
CA CYS A 18 -8.34 -13.19 24.26
C CYS A 18 -9.22 -12.55 23.18
N SER A 19 -9.73 -11.38 23.51
CA SER A 19 -10.43 -10.54 22.54
C SER A 19 -9.81 -9.17 22.62
N SER A 20 -9.14 -8.82 21.58
CA SER A 20 -8.73 -7.48 21.17
C SER A 20 -7.22 -7.32 21.02
N LEU A 21 -6.66 -8.03 20.06
CA LEU A 21 -5.74 -7.33 19.18
C LEU A 21 -6.60 -6.40 18.31
N GLN A 22 -7.26 -5.47 18.94
CA GLN A 22 -7.81 -4.32 18.28
C GLN A 22 -6.61 -3.61 17.65
N HIS A 23 -6.68 -3.40 16.37
CA HIS A 23 -5.83 -2.46 15.65
C HIS A 23 -5.94 -1.15 16.41
N GLY A 24 -4.92 -0.83 17.21
CA GLY A 24 -4.90 0.38 18.00
C GLY A 24 -5.16 1.57 17.07
N GLY A 25 -6.15 2.38 17.40
CA GLY A 25 -6.35 3.64 16.71
C GLY A 25 -5.09 4.51 16.80
N CYS A 26 -5.01 5.52 15.96
CA CYS A 26 -3.90 6.48 15.99
C CYS A 26 -3.86 7.23 17.33
N ALA A 27 -2.67 7.67 17.74
CA ALA A 27 -2.49 8.43 18.97
C ALA A 27 -3.20 9.80 18.90
N PRO A 28 -3.47 10.44 20.04
CA PRO A 28 -4.03 11.79 20.05
C PRO A 28 -3.16 12.76 19.23
N GLY A 29 -3.78 13.47 18.28
CA GLY A 29 -3.12 14.38 17.35
C GLY A 29 -2.68 13.73 16.04
N GLU A 30 -2.81 12.42 15.90
CA GLU A 30 -2.58 11.72 14.64
C GLU A 30 -3.89 11.44 13.91
N GLN A 31 -3.80 11.27 12.60
CA GLN A 31 -4.92 10.92 11.73
C GLN A 31 -4.68 9.56 11.09
N ALA A 32 -5.74 8.76 10.98
CA ALA A 32 -5.69 7.52 10.24
C ALA A 32 -5.49 7.79 8.74
N ALA A 33 -4.55 7.07 8.14
CA ALA A 33 -4.16 7.22 6.75
C ALA A 33 -3.84 5.86 6.12
N VAL A 34 -3.65 5.88 4.81
CA VAL A 34 -3.03 4.80 4.04
C VAL A 34 -1.66 5.26 3.59
N SER A 35 -0.64 4.48 3.89
CA SER A 35 0.69 4.59 3.27
C SER A 35 0.71 3.66 2.06
N GLU A 36 1.05 4.21 0.90
CA GLU A 36 0.98 3.47 -0.35
C GLU A 36 2.22 3.67 -1.19
N PHE A 37 2.70 2.56 -1.77
CA PHE A 37 3.81 2.55 -2.72
C PHE A 37 3.34 2.00 -4.05
N LEU A 38 3.63 2.74 -5.13
CA LEU A 38 3.43 2.32 -6.52
C LEU A 38 4.80 2.14 -7.17
N TYR A 39 5.07 0.95 -7.68
CA TYR A 39 6.31 0.62 -8.37
C TYR A 39 6.08 0.70 -9.87
N PHE A 40 6.61 1.71 -10.48
CA PHE A 40 6.51 2.00 -11.90
C PHE A 40 7.72 1.47 -12.64
N GLY A 41 7.56 0.40 -13.41
CA GLY A 41 8.59 -0.08 -14.33
C GLY A 41 8.93 0.98 -15.37
N THR A 42 10.17 1.00 -15.84
CA THR A 42 10.62 2.00 -16.81
C THR A 42 10.77 1.48 -18.22
N ASP A 43 10.85 0.17 -18.43
CA ASP A 43 11.01 -0.39 -19.76
C ASP A 43 9.72 -0.21 -20.58
N MET A 44 9.87 0.32 -21.79
CA MET A 44 8.75 0.51 -22.71
C MET A 44 9.21 0.28 -24.16
N PRO A 45 8.30 0.05 -25.11
CA PRO A 45 8.65 -0.07 -26.52
C PRO A 45 9.44 1.16 -26.99
N GLY A 46 10.67 0.92 -27.47
CA GLY A 46 11.53 1.97 -28.01
C GLY A 46 12.45 2.66 -26.99
N GLY A 47 12.45 2.23 -25.72
CA GLY A 47 13.36 2.79 -24.72
C GLY A 47 12.92 2.62 -23.27
N ILE A 48 13.20 3.63 -22.49
CA ILE A 48 12.84 3.67 -21.06
C ILE A 48 12.10 4.98 -20.76
N VAL A 49 11.23 4.95 -19.76
CA VAL A 49 10.59 6.17 -19.22
C VAL A 49 11.67 7.06 -18.61
N SER A 50 11.90 8.19 -19.22
CA SER A 50 12.89 9.18 -18.75
C SER A 50 12.40 9.94 -17.50
N SER A 51 13.33 10.57 -16.81
CA SER A 51 12.99 11.45 -15.67
C SER A 51 12.08 12.62 -16.04
N ASP A 52 12.23 13.15 -17.27
CA ASP A 52 11.40 14.25 -17.77
C ASP A 52 9.97 13.79 -18.08
N GLU A 53 9.81 12.60 -18.65
CA GLU A 53 8.49 12.02 -18.88
C GLU A 53 7.78 11.69 -17.58
N LEU A 54 8.52 11.14 -16.61
CA LEU A 54 7.98 10.94 -15.28
C LEU A 54 7.57 12.26 -14.63
N ALA A 55 8.41 13.30 -14.66
CA ALA A 55 8.11 14.60 -14.08
C ALA A 55 6.83 15.20 -14.68
N LYS A 56 6.64 15.09 -16.01
CA LYS A 56 5.41 15.50 -16.68
C LYS A 56 4.20 14.67 -16.25
N PHE A 57 4.36 13.36 -16.09
CA PHE A 57 3.31 12.49 -15.58
C PHE A 57 2.92 12.87 -14.15
N LEU A 58 3.89 13.05 -13.26
CA LEU A 58 3.65 13.43 -11.86
C LEU A 58 2.89 14.76 -11.78
N SER A 59 3.34 15.78 -12.51
CA SER A 59 2.72 17.12 -12.47
C SER A 59 1.31 17.14 -13.08
N ALA A 60 1.07 16.39 -14.14
CA ALA A 60 -0.22 16.40 -14.84
C ALA A 60 -1.24 15.44 -14.24
N THR A 61 -0.79 14.32 -13.68
CA THR A 61 -1.68 13.22 -13.28
C THR A 61 -1.73 13.01 -11.78
N VAL A 62 -0.58 13.00 -11.11
CA VAL A 62 -0.53 12.65 -9.68
C VAL A 62 -0.78 13.85 -8.78
N THR A 63 -0.04 14.94 -8.98
CA THR A 63 -0.14 16.13 -8.13
C THR A 63 -1.55 16.71 -8.04
N PRO A 64 -2.35 16.80 -9.14
CA PRO A 64 -3.72 17.30 -9.03
C PRO A 64 -4.65 16.41 -8.18
N ARG A 65 -4.35 15.11 -8.09
CA ARG A 65 -5.13 14.13 -7.30
C ARG A 65 -4.67 14.04 -5.85
N PHE A 66 -3.38 14.30 -5.61
CA PHE A 66 -2.75 14.27 -4.28
C PHE A 66 -1.95 15.56 -4.03
N PRO A 67 -2.65 16.71 -3.91
CA PRO A 67 -1.98 18.02 -3.75
C PRO A 67 -1.27 18.18 -2.40
N ALA A 68 -1.60 17.35 -1.40
CA ALA A 68 -0.93 17.36 -0.10
C ALA A 68 0.52 16.87 -0.16
N GLY A 69 0.90 16.18 -1.23
CA GLY A 69 2.27 15.80 -1.48
C GLY A 69 2.45 14.35 -1.94
N LEU A 70 3.61 14.13 -2.50
CA LEU A 70 4.10 12.82 -2.93
C LEU A 70 5.61 12.78 -2.76
N THR A 71 6.16 11.59 -2.67
CA THR A 71 7.60 11.37 -2.75
C THR A 71 7.89 10.36 -3.83
N VAL A 72 8.91 10.60 -4.64
CA VAL A 72 9.34 9.66 -5.68
C VAL A 72 10.85 9.50 -5.63
N TRP A 73 11.31 8.27 -5.87
CA TRP A 73 12.73 7.96 -6.03
C TRP A 73 12.95 6.93 -7.11
N GLN A 74 14.15 6.92 -7.66
CA GLN A 74 14.57 5.93 -8.62
C GLN A 74 15.02 4.66 -7.88
N ALA A 75 14.65 3.51 -8.43
CA ALA A 75 14.97 2.20 -7.91
C ALA A 75 15.33 1.24 -9.05
N SER A 76 15.75 0.04 -8.71
CA SER A 76 15.93 -1.05 -9.65
C SER A 76 15.27 -2.31 -9.14
N GLY A 77 14.54 -2.98 -10.00
CA GLY A 77 13.88 -4.24 -9.73
C GLY A 77 14.61 -5.43 -10.36
N GLN A 78 14.40 -6.59 -9.76
CA GLN A 78 14.89 -7.84 -10.30
C GLN A 78 13.89 -8.94 -9.97
N TRP A 79 13.59 -9.78 -10.96
CA TRP A 79 12.72 -10.94 -10.77
C TRP A 79 13.16 -12.11 -11.66
N GLN A 80 12.65 -13.29 -11.35
CA GLN A 80 12.84 -14.44 -12.22
C GLN A 80 11.71 -14.50 -13.23
N SER A 81 12.06 -14.46 -14.51
CA SER A 81 11.12 -14.61 -15.61
C SER A 81 10.68 -16.07 -15.77
N SER A 82 9.63 -16.30 -16.56
CA SER A 82 9.05 -17.65 -16.74
C SER A 82 10.01 -18.66 -17.39
N ASP A 83 11.04 -18.19 -18.05
CA ASP A 83 12.11 -19.01 -18.65
C ASP A 83 13.26 -19.33 -17.67
N GLY A 84 13.14 -18.89 -16.41
CA GLY A 84 14.13 -19.11 -15.35
C GLY A 84 15.28 -18.11 -15.33
N ASN A 85 15.33 -17.15 -16.25
CA ASN A 85 16.35 -16.11 -16.29
C ASN A 85 16.04 -14.98 -15.31
N THR A 86 17.08 -14.29 -14.86
CA THR A 86 16.92 -13.08 -14.06
C THR A 86 16.68 -11.88 -14.98
N ALA A 87 15.49 -11.32 -14.91
CA ALA A 87 15.17 -10.04 -15.52
C ALA A 87 15.52 -8.89 -14.56
N ARG A 88 16.00 -7.78 -15.09
CA ARG A 88 16.32 -6.56 -14.35
C ARG A 88 15.72 -5.36 -15.07
N GLU A 89 15.15 -4.46 -14.31
CA GLU A 89 14.51 -3.27 -14.85
C GLU A 89 14.73 -2.09 -13.91
N GLY A 90 14.91 -0.90 -14.45
CA GLY A 90 14.80 0.34 -13.71
C GLY A 90 13.35 0.56 -13.26
N SER A 91 13.17 1.23 -12.17
CA SER A 91 11.83 1.60 -11.70
C SER A 91 11.83 2.95 -11.00
N TYR A 92 10.65 3.56 -10.90
CA TYR A 92 10.38 4.66 -9.99
C TYR A 92 9.40 4.19 -8.93
N VAL A 93 9.67 4.52 -7.69
CA VAL A 93 8.75 4.24 -6.57
C VAL A 93 8.09 5.54 -6.16
N LEU A 94 6.77 5.60 -6.33
CA LEU A 94 5.95 6.69 -5.84
C LEU A 94 5.36 6.32 -4.49
N SER A 95 5.61 7.15 -3.48
CA SER A 95 5.02 7.05 -2.16
C SER A 95 3.94 8.12 -1.99
N LEU A 96 2.78 7.68 -1.53
CA LEU A 96 1.64 8.51 -1.18
C LEU A 96 1.21 8.23 0.26
N ILE A 97 0.83 9.28 0.97
CA ILE A 97 0.10 9.18 2.24
C ILE A 97 -1.23 9.90 2.03
N HIS A 98 -2.33 9.20 2.25
CA HIS A 98 -3.65 9.75 1.93
C HIS A 98 -4.75 9.21 2.86
N PRO A 99 -5.92 9.84 2.92
CA PRO A 99 -7.06 9.31 3.66
C PRO A 99 -7.49 7.92 3.19
N ALA A 100 -8.02 7.11 4.10
CA ALA A 100 -8.54 5.78 3.82
C ALA A 100 -10.01 5.86 3.32
N ASP A 101 -10.22 6.50 2.17
CA ASP A 101 -11.55 6.70 1.59
C ASP A 101 -11.64 6.25 0.12
N ALA A 102 -12.86 6.14 -0.37
CA ALA A 102 -13.14 5.68 -1.73
C ALA A 102 -12.65 6.67 -2.80
N GLN A 103 -12.58 7.96 -2.51
CA GLN A 103 -12.12 8.97 -3.44
C GLN A 103 -10.61 8.82 -3.69
N ALA A 104 -9.83 8.67 -2.63
CA ALA A 104 -8.38 8.42 -2.72
C ALA A 104 -8.10 7.08 -3.42
N GLU A 105 -8.84 6.02 -3.11
CA GLU A 105 -8.72 4.73 -3.79
C GLU A 105 -8.97 4.85 -5.30
N THR A 106 -10.03 5.54 -5.70
CA THR A 106 -10.34 5.79 -7.11
C THR A 106 -9.24 6.62 -7.80
N ALA A 107 -8.69 7.62 -7.10
CA ALA A 107 -7.60 8.45 -7.62
C ALA A 107 -6.32 7.63 -7.86
N VAL A 108 -5.96 6.74 -6.94
CA VAL A 108 -4.81 5.85 -7.12
C VAL A 108 -5.03 4.89 -8.29
N GLN A 109 -6.21 4.28 -8.40
CA GLN A 109 -6.54 3.41 -9.54
C GLN A 109 -6.42 4.14 -10.88
N ALA A 110 -6.86 5.39 -10.95
CA ALA A 110 -6.74 6.22 -12.15
C ALA A 110 -5.27 6.51 -12.50
N ILE A 111 -4.41 6.80 -11.50
CA ILE A 111 -2.97 6.98 -11.70
C ILE A 111 -2.33 5.72 -12.29
N VAL A 112 -2.62 4.55 -11.71
CA VAL A 112 -2.10 3.26 -12.19
C VAL A 112 -2.55 3.00 -13.63
N ALA A 113 -3.83 3.19 -13.95
CA ALA A 113 -4.36 2.98 -15.28
C ALA A 113 -3.72 3.91 -16.31
N GLU A 114 -3.54 5.19 -15.96
CA GLU A 114 -2.92 6.18 -16.84
C GLU A 114 -1.44 5.88 -17.08
N TYR A 115 -0.68 5.48 -16.04
CA TYR A 115 0.72 5.08 -16.20
C TYR A 115 0.85 3.90 -17.15
N LYS A 116 0.06 2.85 -16.94
CA LYS A 116 0.04 1.66 -17.80
C LYS A 116 -0.24 2.00 -19.26
N THR A 117 -1.26 2.82 -19.49
CA THR A 117 -1.64 3.22 -20.85
C THR A 117 -0.56 4.08 -21.52
N ARG A 118 -0.05 5.08 -20.79
CA ARG A 118 0.90 6.06 -21.31
C ARG A 118 2.27 5.46 -21.65
N PHE A 119 2.74 4.55 -20.79
CA PHE A 119 4.08 3.98 -20.90
C PHE A 119 4.08 2.50 -21.29
N HIS A 120 2.94 1.99 -21.76
CA HIS A 120 2.79 0.61 -22.25
C HIS A 120 3.23 -0.44 -21.23
N GLN A 121 2.89 -0.23 -19.97
CA GLN A 121 3.21 -1.16 -18.90
C GLN A 121 2.14 -2.23 -18.71
N ASP A 122 2.54 -3.47 -18.55
CA ASP A 122 1.62 -4.59 -18.27
C ASP A 122 1.04 -4.49 -16.86
N ALA A 123 1.87 -4.12 -15.90
CA ALA A 123 1.49 -4.05 -14.49
C ALA A 123 2.17 -2.88 -13.75
N VAL A 124 1.56 -2.47 -12.65
CA VAL A 124 2.17 -1.62 -11.63
C VAL A 124 1.96 -2.35 -10.30
N LEU A 125 3.06 -2.71 -9.63
CA LEU A 125 2.95 -3.27 -8.29
C LEU A 125 2.49 -2.17 -7.33
N ARG A 126 1.44 -2.47 -6.58
CA ARG A 126 0.86 -1.59 -5.59
C ARG A 126 0.92 -2.25 -4.22
N VAL A 127 1.49 -1.57 -3.24
CA VAL A 127 1.57 -2.02 -1.86
C VAL A 127 0.97 -0.95 -0.97
N LYS A 128 0.03 -1.32 -0.10
CA LYS A 128 -0.57 -0.39 0.84
C LYS A 128 -0.67 -0.96 2.24
N ALA A 129 -0.57 -0.09 3.23
CA ALA A 129 -0.72 -0.41 4.64
C ALA A 129 -1.46 0.71 5.37
N HIS A 130 -2.13 0.36 6.46
CA HIS A 130 -2.66 1.37 7.37
C HIS A 130 -1.51 2.10 8.06
N ALA A 131 -1.65 3.41 8.20
CA ALA A 131 -0.67 4.29 8.83
C ALA A 131 -1.38 5.31 9.72
N CYS A 132 -0.63 5.88 10.66
CA CYS A 132 -1.01 7.08 11.36
C CYS A 132 -0.12 8.23 10.89
N MET A 133 -0.69 9.38 10.59
CA MET A 133 0.07 10.54 10.15
C MET A 133 -0.17 11.75 11.04
N SER A 134 0.85 12.58 11.20
CA SER A 134 0.79 13.91 11.81
C SER A 134 1.57 14.90 10.95
N LEU A 135 1.18 16.16 10.95
CA LEU A 135 1.82 17.27 10.26
C LEU A 135 2.21 18.35 11.27
#